data_0c2ce98c6ba58e1388a3219bab6de589
#
_entry.id   0c2ce98c6ba58e1388a3219bab6de589
#
_cell.length_a   1.000
_cell.length_b   1.000
_cell.length_c   1.000
_cell.angle_alpha   90.00
_cell.angle_beta   90.00
_cell.angle_gamma   90.00
#
_symmetry.space_group_name_H-M   'P 1'
#
loop_
_entity.id
_entity.type
_entity.pdbx_description
1 polymer ?
#
loop_
_entity_poly.entity_id
_entity_poly.type
_entity_poly.pdbx_seq_one_letter_code
_entity_poly.pdbx_strand_id
1 'polypeptide(L)'
;CLSRGLGDVYKRQAEELAAAMEEALRYDCKVLVEEAITGAEVECAVMGNHHNAIPSDVIGEIVPLREMYDYEGKYLDGSTQLYIPARIPEAQTELIRQAAVKAYRALDCRGLSRVDFFALPDGTIRLNEINTLPGFTNISMFPKLFMASGYTYPQLLDRLIELALEPR
;
A
#
# COMPACT_ATOMS: atom_id res chain seq x y z
N CYS A 1 -6.10 -0.76 -13.32
CA CYS A 1 -6.33 0.34 -12.38
C CYS A 1 -6.59 -0.22 -10.99
N LEU A 2 -5.77 0.12 -10.05
CA LEU A 2 -5.88 -0.29 -8.64
C LEU A 2 -5.87 0.91 -7.70
N SER A 3 -6.25 2.08 -8.18
CA SER A 3 -6.63 3.16 -7.32
C SER A 3 -7.96 2.79 -6.63
N ARG A 4 -8.04 2.95 -5.34
CA ARG A 4 -9.09 2.36 -4.50
C ARG A 4 -10.03 3.42 -3.99
N GLY A 5 -10.65 4.17 -4.90
CA GLY A 5 -11.63 5.22 -4.63
C GLY A 5 -13.01 4.91 -5.20
N LEU A 6 -13.96 5.80 -4.90
CA LEU A 6 -15.35 5.75 -5.38
C LEU A 6 -15.45 6.00 -6.89
N GLY A 7 -14.63 5.71 -7.74
CA GLY A 7 -14.67 5.92 -9.19
C GLY A 7 -13.77 4.96 -9.94
N ASP A 8 -13.26 3.96 -9.23
CA ASP A 8 -12.35 2.99 -9.84
C ASP A 8 -13.10 2.05 -10.77
N VAL A 9 -12.66 1.99 -12.01
CA VAL A 9 -13.25 1.13 -13.03
C VAL A 9 -12.14 0.26 -13.63
N TYR A 10 -12.20 -1.04 -13.38
CA TYR A 10 -11.28 -1.99 -13.95
C TYR A 10 -11.80 -2.50 -15.29
N LYS A 11 -11.05 -2.27 -16.37
CA LYS A 11 -11.39 -2.73 -17.73
C LYS A 11 -10.21 -3.44 -18.38
N ARG A 12 -10.51 -4.53 -19.07
CA ARG A 12 -9.52 -5.39 -19.72
C ARG A 12 -9.45 -5.20 -21.24
N GLN A 13 -10.48 -4.57 -21.82
CA GLN A 13 -10.62 -4.42 -23.28
C GLN A 13 -10.61 -2.94 -23.65
N ALA A 14 -9.95 -2.62 -24.76
CA ALA A 14 -9.84 -1.25 -25.27
C ALA A 14 -11.22 -0.64 -25.61
N GLU A 15 -12.14 -1.47 -26.05
CA GLU A 15 -13.51 -1.08 -26.41
C GLU A 15 -14.33 -0.57 -25.22
N GLU A 16 -13.96 -0.99 -24.01
CA GLU A 16 -14.61 -0.57 -22.76
C GLU A 16 -14.06 0.75 -22.21
N LEU A 17 -12.93 1.27 -22.75
CA LEU A 17 -12.23 2.43 -22.20
C LEU A 17 -13.12 3.67 -22.14
N ALA A 18 -13.86 3.97 -23.21
CA ALA A 18 -14.71 5.16 -23.26
C ALA A 18 -15.79 5.15 -22.16
N ALA A 19 -16.48 4.03 -22.00
CA ALA A 19 -17.50 3.89 -20.96
C ALA A 19 -16.88 3.94 -19.54
N ALA A 20 -15.68 3.38 -19.36
CA ALA A 20 -14.95 3.45 -18.09
C ALA A 20 -14.56 4.90 -17.73
N MET A 21 -14.10 5.67 -18.72
CA MET A 21 -13.77 7.09 -18.53
C MET A 21 -15.01 7.91 -18.18
N GLU A 22 -16.13 7.68 -18.87
CA GLU A 22 -17.42 8.36 -18.57
C GLU A 22 -17.87 8.06 -17.13
N GLU A 23 -17.72 6.83 -16.67
CA GLU A 23 -18.06 6.46 -15.30
C GLU A 23 -17.13 7.15 -14.28
N ALA A 24 -15.82 7.11 -14.50
CA ALA A 24 -14.85 7.75 -13.61
C ALA A 24 -15.03 9.27 -13.52
N LEU A 25 -15.39 9.93 -14.63
CA LEU A 25 -15.69 11.37 -14.70
C LEU A 25 -16.92 11.80 -13.89
N ARG A 26 -17.76 10.87 -13.43
CA ARG A 26 -18.86 11.19 -12.51
C ARG A 26 -18.36 11.54 -11.11
N TYR A 27 -17.16 11.10 -10.75
CA TYR A 27 -16.58 11.25 -9.41
C TYR A 27 -15.53 12.36 -9.34
N ASP A 28 -14.74 12.55 -10.40
CA ASP A 28 -13.73 13.62 -10.47
C ASP A 28 -13.59 14.12 -11.92
N CYS A 29 -13.13 15.35 -12.07
CA CYS A 29 -12.81 15.94 -13.37
C CYS A 29 -11.48 15.43 -13.97
N LYS A 30 -10.67 14.69 -13.20
CA LYS A 30 -9.44 14.05 -13.64
C LYS A 30 -9.59 12.54 -13.63
N VAL A 31 -9.13 11.90 -14.70
CA VAL A 31 -9.14 10.44 -14.83
C VAL A 31 -7.70 9.97 -15.02
N LEU A 32 -7.28 9.00 -14.19
CA LEU A 32 -6.02 8.28 -14.37
C LEU A 32 -6.30 7.01 -15.18
N VAL A 33 -5.45 6.77 -16.16
CA VAL A 33 -5.43 5.52 -16.93
C VAL A 33 -4.07 4.87 -16.69
N GLU A 34 -4.07 3.72 -16.07
CA GLU A 34 -2.87 3.02 -15.64
C GLU A 34 -2.73 1.67 -16.31
N GLU A 35 -1.50 1.19 -16.44
CA GLU A 35 -1.21 -0.17 -16.88
C GLU A 35 -1.78 -1.18 -15.88
N ALA A 36 -2.48 -2.20 -16.37
CA ALA A 36 -2.90 -3.32 -15.54
C ALA A 36 -1.71 -4.25 -15.26
N ILE A 37 -1.25 -4.29 -14.03
CA ILE A 37 -0.10 -5.09 -13.62
C ILE A 37 -0.59 -6.41 -13.00
N THR A 38 -0.04 -7.53 -13.48
CA THR A 38 -0.27 -8.85 -12.88
C THR A 38 0.89 -9.20 -11.96
N GLY A 39 0.64 -9.27 -10.65
CA GLY A 39 1.64 -9.56 -9.63
C GLY A 39 0.98 -9.71 -8.26
N ALA A 40 1.76 -10.13 -7.25
CA ALA A 40 1.31 -10.12 -5.87
C ALA A 40 1.24 -8.66 -5.38
N GLU A 41 0.10 -8.27 -4.82
CA GLU A 41 -0.09 -6.96 -4.21
C GLU A 41 0.48 -6.98 -2.79
N VAL A 42 1.48 -6.14 -2.54
CA VAL A 42 2.22 -6.16 -1.28
C VAL A 42 2.38 -4.76 -0.70
N GLU A 43 2.40 -4.68 0.61
CA GLU A 43 2.46 -3.44 1.37
C GLU A 43 3.67 -3.43 2.31
N CYS A 44 4.41 -2.31 2.32
CA CYS A 44 5.51 -2.05 3.24
C CYS A 44 5.19 -0.84 4.10
N ALA A 45 5.28 -0.99 5.42
CA ALA A 45 5.16 0.15 6.34
C ALA A 45 6.50 0.86 6.48
N VAL A 46 6.49 2.19 6.49
CA VAL A 46 7.68 3.02 6.75
C VAL A 46 7.37 3.98 7.87
N MET A 47 8.29 4.07 8.83
CA MET A 47 8.19 4.97 9.98
C MET A 47 9.49 5.74 10.17
N GLY A 48 9.39 7.02 10.50
CA GLY A 48 10.55 7.87 10.78
C GLY A 48 10.40 9.26 10.19
N ASN A 49 11.43 10.06 10.36
CA ASN A 49 11.59 11.33 9.68
C ASN A 49 12.70 11.18 8.62
N HIS A 50 12.89 12.18 7.76
CA HIS A 50 13.71 12.10 6.56
C HIS A 50 15.04 11.30 6.70
N HIS A 51 15.78 11.50 7.80
CA HIS A 51 17.08 10.84 7.99
C HIS A 51 17.01 9.48 8.66
N ASN A 52 15.99 9.24 9.47
CA ASN A 52 15.84 8.04 10.31
C ASN A 52 14.68 7.13 9.87
N ALA A 53 14.19 7.30 8.65
CA ALA A 53 13.11 6.49 8.10
C ALA A 53 13.55 5.02 7.99
N ILE A 54 12.77 4.12 8.59
CA ILE A 54 12.95 2.68 8.59
C ILE A 54 11.73 1.98 8.00
N PRO A 55 11.91 0.93 7.19
CA PRO A 55 10.81 0.07 6.77
C PRO A 55 10.50 -0.94 7.86
N SER A 56 9.30 -1.53 7.83
CA SER A 56 9.01 -2.75 8.58
C SER A 56 9.94 -3.89 8.15
N ASP A 57 10.29 -4.79 9.08
CA ASP A 57 11.16 -5.94 8.78
C ASP A 57 10.48 -6.96 7.88
N VAL A 58 9.16 -7.04 7.98
CA VAL A 58 8.31 -7.86 7.12
C VAL A 58 7.40 -6.99 6.28
N ILE A 59 7.00 -7.48 5.12
CA ILE A 59 5.97 -6.88 4.28
C ILE A 59 4.71 -7.74 4.29
N GLY A 60 3.57 -7.13 4.00
CA GLY A 60 2.28 -7.80 3.94
C GLY A 60 1.84 -8.04 2.51
N GLU A 61 1.10 -9.12 2.27
CA GLU A 61 0.45 -9.41 1.00
C GLU A 61 -1.05 -9.31 1.16
N ILE A 62 -1.70 -8.68 0.19
CA ILE A 62 -3.16 -8.60 0.10
C ILE A 62 -3.63 -9.50 -1.03
N VAL A 63 -4.51 -10.44 -0.70
CA VAL A 63 -5.16 -11.30 -1.68
C VAL A 63 -6.66 -11.05 -1.64
N PRO A 64 -7.20 -10.39 -2.69
CA PRO A 64 -8.64 -10.27 -2.83
C PRO A 64 -9.26 -11.63 -3.09
N LEU A 65 -10.33 -11.97 -2.38
CA LEU A 65 -11.05 -13.26 -2.58
C LEU A 65 -11.99 -13.26 -3.79
N ARG A 66 -12.20 -12.10 -4.43
CA ARG A 66 -12.99 -11.95 -5.65
C ARG A 66 -12.19 -11.18 -6.70
N GLU A 67 -12.39 -11.54 -7.98
CA GLU A 67 -11.75 -10.87 -9.12
C GLU A 67 -12.18 -9.40 -9.30
N MET A 68 -13.26 -8.97 -8.67
CA MET A 68 -13.75 -7.59 -8.69
C MET A 68 -13.75 -7.03 -7.27
N TYR A 69 -12.90 -6.08 -7.07
CA TYR A 69 -12.78 -5.30 -5.84
C TYR A 69 -13.65 -4.05 -6.00
N ASP A 70 -14.81 -4.06 -5.38
CA ASP A 70 -15.56 -2.84 -5.14
C ASP A 70 -15.29 -2.30 -3.72
N TYR A 71 -15.70 -1.07 -3.49
CA TYR A 71 -15.53 -0.39 -2.18
C TYR A 71 -16.20 -1.17 -1.03
N GLU A 72 -17.28 -1.90 -1.31
CA GLU A 72 -18.00 -2.69 -0.31
C GLU A 72 -17.21 -3.93 0.14
N GLY A 73 -16.50 -4.60 -0.76
CA GLY A 73 -15.69 -5.78 -0.45
C GLY A 73 -14.50 -5.51 0.49
N LYS A 74 -14.04 -4.25 0.57
CA LYS A 74 -12.90 -3.87 1.42
C LYS A 74 -13.22 -3.71 2.90
N TYR A 75 -14.38 -3.18 3.21
CA TYR A 75 -14.70 -2.70 4.55
C TYR A 75 -15.83 -3.45 5.22
N LEU A 76 -16.67 -4.17 4.47
CA LEU A 76 -17.90 -4.75 4.99
C LEU A 76 -17.91 -6.29 5.01
N ASP A 77 -17.12 -6.99 4.19
CA ASP A 77 -17.36 -8.43 3.94
C ASP A 77 -16.25 -9.37 4.44
N GLY A 78 -15.14 -8.88 4.98
CA GLY A 78 -14.01 -9.73 5.40
C GLY A 78 -13.42 -10.59 4.25
N SER A 79 -13.69 -10.20 2.98
CA SER A 79 -13.36 -10.97 1.77
C SER A 79 -11.90 -10.81 1.30
N THR A 80 -11.04 -10.19 2.12
CA THR A 80 -9.62 -10.00 1.82
C THR A 80 -8.78 -10.86 2.74
N GLN A 81 -7.90 -11.68 2.19
CA GLN A 81 -6.90 -12.39 2.97
C GLN A 81 -5.61 -11.58 3.06
N LEU A 82 -5.10 -11.46 4.28
CA LEU A 82 -3.82 -10.81 4.58
C LEU A 82 -2.81 -11.87 4.97
N TYR A 83 -1.63 -11.84 4.35
CA TYR A 83 -0.50 -12.68 4.73
C TYR A 83 0.64 -11.81 5.24
N ILE A 84 1.07 -12.07 6.47
CA ILE A 84 2.20 -11.39 7.13
C ILE A 84 3.08 -12.49 7.74
N PRO A 85 4.28 -12.73 7.23
CA PRO A 85 4.90 -12.07 6.06
C PRO A 85 4.23 -12.42 4.72
N ALA A 86 4.46 -11.58 3.71
CA ALA A 86 4.05 -11.82 2.33
C ALA A 86 4.71 -13.10 1.76
N ARG A 87 4.00 -13.79 0.86
CA ARG A 87 4.44 -15.05 0.25
C ARG A 87 5.24 -14.80 -1.03
N ILE A 88 6.26 -13.95 -0.94
CA ILE A 88 7.16 -13.64 -2.05
C ILE A 88 8.61 -13.98 -1.67
N PRO A 89 9.52 -14.12 -2.66
CA PRO A 89 10.94 -14.36 -2.40
C PRO A 89 11.58 -13.27 -1.52
N GLU A 90 12.51 -13.68 -0.65
CA GLU A 90 13.24 -12.77 0.24
C GLU A 90 13.97 -11.65 -0.52
N ALA A 91 14.51 -11.97 -1.70
CA ALA A 91 15.16 -10.96 -2.55
C ALA A 91 14.21 -9.85 -2.98
N GLN A 92 12.94 -10.17 -3.29
CA GLN A 92 11.92 -9.14 -3.59
C GLN A 92 11.50 -8.38 -2.34
N THR A 93 11.39 -9.05 -1.19
CA THR A 93 11.12 -8.40 0.11
C THR A 93 12.14 -7.30 0.38
N GLU A 94 13.43 -7.60 0.23
CA GLU A 94 14.48 -6.62 0.48
C GLU A 94 14.48 -5.48 -0.56
N LEU A 95 14.22 -5.77 -1.83
CA LEU A 95 14.06 -4.74 -2.86
C LEU A 95 12.89 -3.79 -2.53
N ILE A 96 11.77 -4.33 -2.07
CA ILE A 96 10.59 -3.54 -1.69
C ILE A 96 10.89 -2.66 -0.48
N ARG A 97 11.55 -3.19 0.55
CA ARG A 97 11.93 -2.42 1.75
C ARG A 97 12.82 -1.22 1.40
N GLN A 98 13.82 -1.44 0.55
CA GLN A 98 14.71 -0.38 0.07
C GLN A 98 13.95 0.66 -0.79
N ALA A 99 13.12 0.20 -1.72
CA ALA A 99 12.32 1.05 -2.58
C ALA A 99 11.29 1.88 -1.78
N ALA A 100 10.68 1.30 -0.75
CA ALA A 100 9.73 1.98 0.13
C ALA A 100 10.37 3.16 0.87
N VAL A 101 11.56 2.96 1.46
CA VAL A 101 12.30 4.04 2.11
C VAL A 101 12.73 5.11 1.10
N LYS A 102 13.15 4.70 -0.11
CA LYS A 102 13.52 5.64 -1.17
C LYS A 102 12.33 6.49 -1.62
N ALA A 103 11.17 5.89 -1.83
CA ALA A 103 9.93 6.61 -2.19
C ALA A 103 9.50 7.56 -1.06
N TYR A 104 9.54 7.08 0.19
CA TYR A 104 9.24 7.86 1.38
C TYR A 104 10.07 9.14 1.47
N ARG A 105 11.39 9.02 1.26
CA ARG A 105 12.32 10.15 1.29
C ARG A 105 12.15 11.08 0.09
N ALA A 106 11.89 10.52 -1.08
CA ALA A 106 11.70 11.32 -2.31
C ALA A 106 10.47 12.25 -2.24
N LEU A 107 9.45 11.85 -1.46
CA LEU A 107 8.24 12.65 -1.23
C LEU A 107 8.28 13.45 0.08
N ASP A 108 9.44 13.53 0.74
CA ASP A 108 9.65 14.22 2.03
C ASP A 108 8.60 13.80 3.10
N CYS A 109 8.25 12.53 3.14
CA CYS A 109 7.32 11.99 4.13
C CYS A 109 7.92 12.04 5.53
N ARG A 110 7.04 12.17 6.54
CA ARG A 110 7.39 12.21 7.97
C ARG A 110 6.41 11.38 8.78
N GLY A 111 6.89 10.84 9.91
CA GLY A 111 6.09 10.06 10.84
C GLY A 111 5.83 8.65 10.35
N LEU A 112 4.85 8.47 9.48
CA LEU A 112 4.42 7.16 9.01
C LEU A 112 3.92 7.21 7.55
N SER A 113 4.10 6.10 6.85
CA SER A 113 3.38 5.83 5.60
C SER A 113 3.29 4.33 5.32
N ARG A 114 2.40 3.95 4.43
CA ARG A 114 2.35 2.63 3.82
C ARG A 114 2.65 2.81 2.34
N VAL A 115 3.57 2.01 1.83
CA VAL A 115 4.00 2.04 0.43
C VAL A 115 3.59 0.73 -0.21
N ASP A 116 2.80 0.80 -1.26
CA ASP A 116 2.17 -0.33 -1.90
C ASP A 116 2.87 -0.66 -3.22
N PHE A 117 3.10 -1.94 -3.46
CA PHE A 117 3.84 -2.44 -4.61
C PHE A 117 3.14 -3.63 -5.26
N PHE A 118 3.52 -3.90 -6.50
CA PHE A 118 3.34 -5.19 -7.15
C PHE A 118 4.67 -5.92 -7.19
N ALA A 119 4.68 -7.15 -6.66
CA ALA A 119 5.80 -8.09 -6.83
C ALA A 119 5.49 -8.99 -8.03
N LEU A 120 6.28 -8.89 -9.10
CA LEU A 120 6.05 -9.60 -10.35
C LEU A 120 6.72 -10.99 -10.32
N PRO A 121 6.20 -11.95 -11.10
CA PRO A 121 6.77 -13.31 -11.15
C PRO A 121 8.20 -13.37 -11.66
N ASP A 122 8.66 -12.39 -12.42
CA ASP A 122 10.03 -12.29 -12.95
C ASP A 122 11.05 -11.77 -11.91
N GLY A 123 10.61 -11.52 -10.67
CA GLY A 123 11.46 -11.00 -9.59
C GLY A 123 11.53 -9.48 -9.55
N THR A 124 10.96 -8.77 -10.51
CA THR A 124 10.89 -7.30 -10.49
C THR A 124 9.77 -6.79 -9.58
N ILE A 125 9.83 -5.51 -9.26
CA ILE A 125 8.80 -4.83 -8.46
C ILE A 125 8.30 -3.59 -9.20
N ARG A 126 7.06 -3.20 -8.94
CA ARG A 126 6.48 -1.92 -9.38
C ARG A 126 5.91 -1.19 -8.18
N LEU A 127 6.30 0.05 -8.02
CA LEU A 127 5.65 0.95 -7.05
C LEU A 127 4.24 1.27 -7.55
N ASN A 128 3.26 1.10 -6.68
CA ASN A 128 1.87 1.49 -6.95
C ASN A 128 1.60 2.87 -6.36
N GLU A 129 1.49 2.96 -5.05
CA GLU A 129 1.16 4.21 -4.36
C GLU A 129 1.90 4.35 -3.02
N ILE A 130 1.89 5.57 -2.50
CA ILE A 130 2.29 5.84 -1.13
C ILE A 130 1.11 6.48 -0.38
N ASN A 131 0.72 5.86 0.72
CA ASN A 131 -0.32 6.35 1.61
C ASN A 131 0.32 7.01 2.83
N THR A 132 0.29 8.34 2.86
CA THR A 132 0.97 9.14 3.90
C THR A 132 0.15 9.27 5.19
N LEU A 133 -1.10 8.80 5.20
CA LEU A 133 -1.94 8.68 6.39
C LEU A 133 -2.67 7.32 6.36
N PRO A 134 -1.94 6.20 6.52
CA PRO A 134 -2.54 4.88 6.44
C PRO A 134 -3.51 4.64 7.59
N GLY A 135 -4.48 3.74 7.36
CA GLY A 135 -5.37 3.29 8.41
C GLY A 135 -4.60 2.78 9.63
N PHE A 136 -5.11 3.07 10.84
CA PHE A 136 -4.46 2.74 12.11
C PHE A 136 -5.42 2.03 13.06
N THR A 137 -6.20 1.09 12.53
CA THR A 137 -7.11 0.23 13.30
C THR A 137 -6.49 -1.16 13.49
N ASN A 138 -7.14 -2.01 14.29
CA ASN A 138 -6.71 -3.39 14.52
C ASN A 138 -6.71 -4.27 13.27
N ILE A 139 -7.39 -3.87 12.20
CA ILE A 139 -7.39 -4.57 10.91
C ILE A 139 -6.39 -3.97 9.92
N SER A 140 -5.86 -2.77 10.20
CA SER A 140 -4.98 -2.03 9.28
C SER A 140 -3.59 -2.66 9.17
N MET A 141 -3.03 -2.66 7.95
CA MET A 141 -1.76 -3.30 7.66
C MET A 141 -0.57 -2.59 8.33
N PHE A 142 -0.53 -1.25 8.34
CA PHE A 142 0.59 -0.50 8.90
C PHE A 142 0.96 -0.94 10.34
N PRO A 143 0.04 -0.90 11.34
CA PRO A 143 0.39 -1.34 12.68
C PRO A 143 0.72 -2.84 12.74
N LYS A 144 0.05 -3.68 11.97
CA LYS A 144 0.33 -5.12 11.93
C LYS A 144 1.75 -5.43 11.48
N LEU A 145 2.27 -4.71 10.46
CA LEU A 145 3.62 -4.90 9.95
C LEU A 145 4.68 -4.53 10.99
N PHE A 146 4.53 -3.41 11.70
CA PHE A 146 5.46 -3.05 12.76
C PHE A 146 5.33 -3.96 13.99
N MET A 147 4.14 -4.43 14.31
CA MET A 147 3.96 -5.44 15.37
C MET A 147 4.63 -6.77 14.99
N ALA A 148 4.52 -7.21 13.74
CA ALA A 148 5.24 -8.38 13.25
C ALA A 148 6.76 -8.17 13.16
N SER A 149 7.22 -6.92 13.13
CA SER A 149 8.63 -6.50 13.21
C SER A 149 9.12 -6.32 14.67
N GLY A 150 8.34 -6.73 15.68
CA GLY A 150 8.75 -6.76 17.07
C GLY A 150 8.30 -5.56 17.94
N TYR A 151 7.58 -4.59 17.39
CA TYR A 151 7.00 -3.51 18.18
C TYR A 151 5.74 -3.99 18.90
N THR A 152 5.56 -3.60 20.16
CA THR A 152 4.22 -3.62 20.78
C THR A 152 3.43 -2.41 20.29
N TYR A 153 2.10 -2.50 20.30
CA TYR A 153 1.25 -1.39 19.88
C TYR A 153 1.53 -0.09 20.69
N PRO A 154 1.69 -0.09 22.02
CA PRO A 154 2.10 1.10 22.77
C PRO A 154 3.45 1.67 22.32
N GLN A 155 4.48 0.82 22.10
CA GLN A 155 5.78 1.29 21.62
C GLN A 155 5.70 1.94 20.25
N LEU A 156 4.84 1.43 19.36
CA LEU A 156 4.61 2.04 18.07
C LEU A 156 3.99 3.43 18.20
N LEU A 157 3.00 3.59 19.08
CA LEU A 157 2.37 4.89 19.37
C LEU A 157 3.37 5.89 19.97
N ASP A 158 4.13 5.46 20.99
CA ASP A 158 5.14 6.30 21.62
C ASP A 158 6.16 6.78 20.60
N ARG A 159 6.64 5.88 19.72
CA ARG A 159 7.59 6.24 18.66
C ARG A 159 7.02 7.25 17.67
N LEU A 160 5.77 7.12 17.27
CA LEU A 160 5.12 8.09 16.38
C LEU A 160 4.93 9.46 17.03
N ILE A 161 4.63 9.50 18.33
CA ILE A 161 4.56 10.75 19.10
C ILE A 161 5.94 11.42 19.19
N GLU A 162 6.99 10.65 19.50
CA GLU A 162 8.36 11.15 19.51
C GLU A 162 8.75 11.78 18.17
N LEU A 163 8.47 11.08 17.06
CA LEU A 163 8.75 11.58 15.70
C LEU A 163 7.99 12.88 15.39
N ALA A 164 6.78 13.02 15.89
CA ALA A 164 5.99 14.24 15.72
C ALA A 164 6.57 15.44 16.50
N LEU A 165 7.28 15.18 17.61
CA LEU A 165 7.92 16.20 18.44
C LEU A 165 9.33 16.56 17.96
N GLU A 166 9.94 15.79 17.03
CA GLU A 166 11.24 16.11 16.48
C GLU A 166 11.19 17.44 15.68
N PRO A 167 12.18 18.33 15.83
CA PRO A 167 12.26 19.56 15.04
C PRO A 167 12.23 19.29 13.53
N ARG A 168 11.65 20.21 12.78
CA ARG A 168 11.66 20.18 11.30
C ARG A 168 13.00 20.60 10.73
#